data_e90fa996afa3fda99cc21c1a3fb50902
#
_entry.id   e90fa996afa3fda99cc21c1a3fb50902
#
_cell.length_a   1.000
_cell.length_b   1.000
_cell.length_c   1.000
_cell.angle_alpha   90.00
_cell.angle_beta   90.00
_cell.angle_gamma   90.00
#
_symmetry.space_group_name_H-M   'P 1'
#
loop_
_entity.id
_entity.type
_entity.pdbx_description
1 polymer ?
#
loop_
_entity_poly.entity_id
_entity_poly.type
_entity_poly.pdbx_seq_one_letter_code
_entity_poly.pdbx_strand_id
1 'polypeptide(L)'
;MAEKRNRWLINIVLILSVLGFLGLSFGTLLAPVFSSITNSNPETKASPSPVASAEAQKSDVEAQARGYEEILKREPENQTALRGLLEARLKLNDIKGVVDPLEKLSKLNPNMTEYSVLLAQAKQQLNDREGAAQVYRGILQSKPGDLNALAGLADLLVKQDRTEAAIGLLRDTLKQAPTANKNQAGSVDVTAVQVLLGKVFASQKRFDEALTVFDEAAKTNANDFQPVLYKAMVLKEQGKMDEAKPLFEKASSLA
;
A
#
# COMPACT_ATOMS: atom_id res chain seq x y z
N MET A 1 -6.05 -12.96 -20.93
CA MET A 1 -7.12 -12.41 -20.06
C MET A 1 -6.67 -12.15 -18.61
N ALA A 2 -5.55 -12.68 -18.14
CA ALA A 2 -5.04 -12.48 -16.76
C ALA A 2 -4.45 -11.07 -16.51
N GLU A 3 -3.81 -10.46 -17.49
CA GLU A 3 -3.14 -9.15 -17.32
C GLU A 3 -4.05 -7.96 -16.99
N LYS A 4 -5.28 -7.92 -17.50
CA LYS A 4 -6.24 -6.85 -17.19
C LYS A 4 -6.76 -6.91 -15.75
N ARG A 5 -6.75 -8.10 -15.13
CA ARG A 5 -7.29 -8.33 -13.78
C ARG A 5 -6.35 -7.82 -12.68
N ASN A 6 -5.04 -7.93 -12.89
CA ASN A 6 -4.04 -7.48 -11.92
C ASN A 6 -3.86 -5.95 -11.91
N ARG A 7 -4.01 -5.29 -13.06
CA ARG A 7 -3.87 -3.82 -13.15
C ARG A 7 -4.93 -3.08 -12.34
N TRP A 8 -6.13 -3.64 -12.21
CA TRP A 8 -7.20 -3.06 -11.39
C TRP A 8 -6.87 -3.10 -9.89
N LEU A 9 -6.35 -4.22 -9.38
CA LEU A 9 -5.92 -4.36 -7.98
C LEU A 9 -4.72 -3.46 -7.65
N ILE A 10 -3.78 -3.31 -8.56
CA ILE A 10 -2.64 -2.40 -8.42
C ILE A 10 -3.13 -0.96 -8.27
N ASN A 11 -4.12 -0.55 -9.04
CA ASN A 11 -4.69 0.80 -8.93
C ASN A 11 -5.40 1.01 -7.58
N ILE A 12 -6.08 0.00 -7.03
CA ILE A 12 -6.70 0.07 -5.70
C ILE A 12 -5.64 0.21 -4.61
N VAL A 13 -4.57 -0.58 -4.67
CA VAL A 13 -3.46 -0.50 -3.71
C VAL A 13 -2.80 0.88 -3.77
N LEU A 14 -2.60 1.44 -4.96
CA LEU A 14 -2.06 2.79 -5.15
C LEU A 14 -2.98 3.88 -4.58
N ILE A 15 -4.30 3.77 -4.77
CA ILE A 15 -5.27 4.73 -4.22
C ILE A 15 -5.24 4.72 -2.69
N LEU A 16 -5.23 3.55 -2.06
CA LEU A 16 -5.17 3.44 -0.59
C LEU A 16 -3.82 3.90 -0.02
N SER A 17 -2.70 3.67 -0.73
CA SER A 17 -1.37 4.14 -0.29
C SER A 17 -1.20 5.66 -0.43
N VAL A 18 -1.78 6.28 -1.45
CA VAL A 18 -1.75 7.74 -1.66
C VAL A 18 -2.61 8.47 -0.63
N LEU A 19 -3.76 7.91 -0.23
CA LEU A 19 -4.62 8.49 0.80
C LEU A 19 -3.95 8.52 2.19
N GLY A 20 -3.04 7.58 2.48
CA GLY A 20 -2.25 7.58 3.71
C GLY A 20 -1.14 8.65 3.76
N PHE A 21 -0.70 9.16 2.60
CA PHE A 21 0.40 10.13 2.50
C PHE A 21 -0.04 11.60 2.42
N LEU A 22 -1.30 11.88 2.09
CA LEU A 22 -1.83 13.25 1.90
C LEU A 22 -2.38 13.91 3.18
N GLY A 23 -2.20 13.28 4.35
CA GLY A 23 -2.66 13.81 5.64
C GLY A 23 -1.83 14.94 6.27
N LEU A 24 -0.69 15.34 5.68
CA LEU A 24 0.13 16.44 6.20
C LEU A 24 0.70 17.31 5.07
N SER A 25 0.22 18.55 5.02
CA SER A 25 0.82 19.71 4.33
C SER A 25 0.56 19.83 2.82
N PHE A 26 -0.55 20.45 2.44
CA PHE A 26 -0.57 21.50 1.42
C PHE A 26 -1.80 22.39 1.63
N GLY A 27 -1.78 23.14 2.70
CA GLY A 27 -2.57 24.35 2.82
C GLY A 27 -1.76 25.52 2.26
N THR A 28 -2.42 26.30 1.41
CA THR A 28 -2.02 27.63 0.95
C THR A 28 -0.84 27.71 -0.03
N LEU A 29 -1.16 27.74 -1.33
CA LEU A 29 -0.61 28.70 -2.30
C LEU A 29 -1.11 28.36 -3.70
N LEU A 30 -2.24 28.95 -4.11
CA LEU A 30 -2.52 29.35 -5.49
C LEU A 30 -3.93 29.96 -5.59
N ALA A 31 -3.96 31.24 -5.26
CA ALA A 31 -4.91 32.20 -5.85
C ALA A 31 -4.17 33.54 -5.91
N PRO A 32 -4.42 34.44 -6.81
CA PRO A 32 -5.19 34.42 -8.03
C PRO A 32 -4.40 35.02 -9.23
N VAL A 33 -4.39 34.41 -10.36
CA VAL A 33 -4.10 35.14 -11.60
C VAL A 33 -5.09 34.69 -12.68
N PHE A 34 -6.26 35.27 -12.70
CA PHE A 34 -7.07 35.46 -13.91
C PHE A 34 -8.29 36.33 -13.59
N SER A 35 -8.01 37.61 -13.33
CA SER A 35 -9.00 38.67 -13.51
C SER A 35 -8.39 39.67 -14.48
N SER A 36 -8.74 39.53 -15.71
CA SER A 36 -8.92 40.62 -16.70
C SER A 36 -8.71 40.09 -18.09
N ILE A 37 -9.77 39.87 -18.79
CA ILE A 37 -9.98 40.34 -20.16
C ILE A 37 -11.49 40.39 -20.39
N THR A 38 -11.90 41.59 -20.72
CA THR A 38 -13.22 42.12 -20.88
C THR A 38 -13.99 41.61 -22.09
N ASN A 39 -15.33 41.57 -21.89
CA ASN A 39 -16.39 41.91 -22.86
C ASN A 39 -16.44 41.24 -24.24
N SER A 40 -17.43 40.39 -24.39
CA SER A 40 -18.58 40.62 -25.31
C SER A 40 -19.55 39.43 -25.24
N ASN A 41 -20.81 39.72 -25.00
CA ASN A 41 -22.02 38.88 -25.04
C ASN A 41 -22.31 38.42 -26.47
N PRO A 42 -23.19 37.39 -26.76
CA PRO A 42 -24.11 36.63 -25.93
C PRO A 42 -24.17 35.10 -26.21
N GLU A 43 -24.94 34.41 -25.36
CA GLU A 43 -25.48 33.05 -25.53
C GLU A 43 -24.45 31.88 -25.56
N THR A 44 -24.01 31.48 -24.41
CA THR A 44 -23.38 30.15 -24.21
C THR A 44 -24.12 29.41 -23.11
N LYS A 45 -24.64 28.24 -23.47
CA LYS A 45 -25.08 27.22 -22.53
C LYS A 45 -24.05 27.10 -21.40
N ALA A 46 -24.49 27.34 -20.17
CA ALA A 46 -23.64 27.29 -19.00
C ALA A 46 -22.94 25.91 -18.94
N SER A 47 -21.63 25.89 -19.12
CA SER A 47 -20.82 24.73 -18.70
C SER A 47 -21.00 24.60 -17.21
N PRO A 48 -21.30 23.39 -16.69
CA PRO A 48 -21.48 23.19 -15.25
C PRO A 48 -20.20 23.60 -14.54
N SER A 49 -20.32 24.38 -13.46
CA SER A 49 -19.21 24.76 -12.60
C SER A 49 -18.46 23.49 -12.12
N PRO A 50 -17.13 23.51 -11.96
CA PRO A 50 -16.36 22.34 -11.51
C PRO A 50 -16.89 21.68 -10.22
N VAL A 51 -17.51 22.47 -9.34
CA VAL A 51 -18.16 21.99 -8.11
C VAL A 51 -19.44 21.21 -8.43
N ALA A 52 -20.27 21.69 -9.33
CA ALA A 52 -21.49 21.00 -9.75
C ALA A 52 -21.20 19.66 -10.46
N SER A 53 -20.09 19.59 -11.21
CA SER A 53 -19.65 18.33 -11.83
C SER A 53 -19.13 17.32 -10.83
N ALA A 54 -18.45 17.74 -9.77
CA ALA A 54 -17.95 16.87 -8.71
C ALA A 54 -19.10 16.31 -7.85
N GLU A 55 -20.10 17.12 -7.53
CA GLU A 55 -21.30 16.69 -6.80
C GLU A 55 -22.14 15.70 -7.61
N ALA A 56 -22.31 15.94 -8.91
CA ALA A 56 -23.00 15.02 -9.81
C ALA A 56 -22.27 13.68 -9.89
N GLN A 57 -20.94 13.66 -10.04
CA GLN A 57 -20.13 12.45 -10.05
C GLN A 57 -20.24 11.67 -8.72
N LYS A 58 -20.24 12.37 -7.58
CA LYS A 58 -20.43 11.76 -6.27
C LYS A 58 -21.81 11.09 -6.16
N SER A 59 -22.87 11.79 -6.58
CA SER A 59 -24.25 11.25 -6.59
C SER A 59 -24.36 9.99 -7.46
N ASP A 60 -23.72 9.97 -8.63
CA ASP A 60 -23.70 8.81 -9.51
C ASP A 60 -23.00 7.61 -8.88
N VAL A 61 -21.86 7.84 -8.21
CA VAL A 61 -21.12 6.77 -7.50
C VAL A 61 -21.93 6.25 -6.31
N GLU A 62 -22.64 7.10 -5.58
CA GLU A 62 -23.55 6.68 -4.50
C GLU A 62 -24.72 5.84 -5.05
N ALA A 63 -25.28 6.22 -6.20
CA ALA A 63 -26.31 5.43 -6.87
C ALA A 63 -25.80 4.05 -7.30
N GLN A 64 -24.57 3.98 -7.85
CA GLN A 64 -23.92 2.73 -8.18
C GLN A 64 -23.72 1.84 -6.93
N ALA A 65 -23.23 2.41 -5.81
CA ALA A 65 -23.07 1.67 -4.57
C ALA A 65 -24.38 1.06 -4.11
N ARG A 66 -25.48 1.84 -4.08
CA ARG A 66 -26.82 1.33 -3.76
C ARG A 66 -27.27 0.21 -4.71
N GLY A 67 -27.00 0.34 -6.00
CA GLY A 67 -27.31 -0.71 -6.98
C GLY A 67 -26.62 -2.03 -6.66
N TYR A 68 -25.32 -1.99 -6.31
CA TYR A 68 -24.60 -3.20 -5.90
C TYR A 68 -25.11 -3.76 -4.57
N GLU A 69 -25.48 -2.92 -3.61
CA GLU A 69 -26.07 -3.37 -2.35
C GLU A 69 -27.40 -4.12 -2.56
N GLU A 70 -28.26 -3.66 -3.48
CA GLU A 70 -29.50 -4.37 -3.84
C GLU A 70 -29.24 -5.74 -4.47
N ILE A 71 -28.20 -5.86 -5.31
CA ILE A 71 -27.78 -7.16 -5.83
C ILE A 71 -27.30 -8.06 -4.70
N LEU A 72 -26.48 -7.54 -3.78
CA LEU A 72 -25.89 -8.31 -2.67
C LEU A 72 -26.92 -8.74 -1.62
N LYS A 73 -28.09 -8.10 -1.52
CA LYS A 73 -29.23 -8.59 -0.71
C LYS A 73 -29.79 -9.91 -1.21
N ARG A 74 -29.76 -10.13 -2.53
CA ARG A 74 -30.28 -11.34 -3.17
C ARG A 74 -29.18 -12.38 -3.39
N GLU A 75 -27.97 -11.91 -3.69
CA GLU A 75 -26.79 -12.71 -4.02
C GLU A 75 -25.60 -12.26 -3.17
N PRO A 76 -25.53 -12.64 -1.88
CA PRO A 76 -24.53 -12.11 -0.93
C PRO A 76 -23.07 -12.38 -1.30
N GLU A 77 -22.83 -13.40 -2.14
CA GLU A 77 -21.49 -13.83 -2.59
C GLU A 77 -21.20 -13.45 -4.06
N ASN A 78 -22.04 -12.62 -4.68
CA ASN A 78 -21.81 -12.15 -6.04
C ASN A 78 -20.53 -11.30 -6.10
N GLN A 79 -19.45 -11.93 -6.58
CA GLN A 79 -18.12 -11.30 -6.59
C GLN A 79 -18.04 -10.05 -7.48
N THR A 80 -18.86 -9.97 -8.54
CA THR A 80 -18.94 -8.79 -9.39
C THR A 80 -19.56 -7.61 -8.63
N ALA A 81 -20.65 -7.86 -7.91
CA ALA A 81 -21.30 -6.84 -7.10
C ALA A 81 -20.41 -6.42 -5.90
N LEU A 82 -19.74 -7.38 -5.23
CA LEU A 82 -18.78 -7.07 -4.15
C LEU A 82 -17.62 -6.18 -4.63
N ARG A 83 -17.05 -6.46 -5.81
CA ARG A 83 -15.98 -5.62 -6.40
C ARG A 83 -16.50 -4.26 -6.81
N GLY A 84 -17.69 -4.18 -7.41
CA GLY A 84 -18.31 -2.91 -7.77
C GLY A 84 -18.62 -2.05 -6.55
N LEU A 85 -19.15 -2.65 -5.48
CA LEU A 85 -19.40 -1.95 -4.22
C LEU A 85 -18.10 -1.46 -3.59
N LEU A 86 -17.06 -2.30 -3.54
CA LEU A 86 -15.73 -1.93 -3.04
C LEU A 86 -15.18 -0.71 -3.80
N GLU A 87 -15.22 -0.74 -5.14
CA GLU A 87 -14.74 0.37 -5.97
C GLU A 87 -15.54 1.65 -5.73
N ALA A 88 -16.87 1.56 -5.67
CA ALA A 88 -17.72 2.72 -5.39
C ALA A 88 -17.44 3.33 -4.02
N ARG A 89 -17.30 2.50 -2.97
CA ARG A 89 -16.97 2.95 -1.61
C ARG A 89 -15.57 3.59 -1.52
N LEU A 90 -14.59 3.06 -2.25
CA LEU A 90 -13.26 3.69 -2.35
C LEU A 90 -13.30 5.05 -3.03
N LYS A 91 -14.05 5.20 -4.14
CA LYS A 91 -14.24 6.49 -4.81
C LYS A 91 -14.93 7.52 -3.90
N LEU A 92 -15.82 7.06 -3.01
CA LEU A 92 -16.49 7.90 -2.01
C LEU A 92 -15.62 8.17 -0.76
N ASN A 93 -14.41 7.61 -0.69
CA ASN A 93 -13.56 7.63 0.51
C ASN A 93 -14.28 7.04 1.76
N ASP A 94 -15.20 6.12 1.55
CA ASP A 94 -15.93 5.43 2.61
C ASP A 94 -15.15 4.21 3.11
N ILE A 95 -14.14 4.46 3.94
CA ILE A 95 -13.28 3.40 4.47
C ILE A 95 -14.05 2.39 5.34
N LYS A 96 -15.09 2.84 6.03
CA LYS A 96 -15.94 1.93 6.81
C LYS A 96 -16.75 1.01 5.90
N GLY A 97 -17.27 1.55 4.81
CA GLY A 97 -18.09 0.79 3.85
C GLY A 97 -17.31 -0.22 3.01
N VAL A 98 -15.96 -0.17 2.96
CA VAL A 98 -15.16 -1.18 2.22
C VAL A 98 -14.91 -2.45 3.02
N VAL A 99 -15.12 -2.46 4.33
CA VAL A 99 -14.75 -3.60 5.21
C VAL A 99 -15.54 -4.85 4.85
N ASP A 100 -16.87 -4.78 4.80
CA ASP A 100 -17.74 -5.95 4.50
C ASP A 100 -17.44 -6.55 3.10
N PRO A 101 -17.40 -5.77 2.01
CA PRO A 101 -17.01 -6.30 0.70
C PRO A 101 -15.62 -6.96 0.72
N LEU A 102 -14.64 -6.38 1.42
CA LEU A 102 -13.30 -6.94 1.51
C LEU A 102 -13.26 -8.25 2.31
N GLU A 103 -14.00 -8.33 3.42
CA GLU A 103 -14.12 -9.57 4.21
C GLU A 103 -14.73 -10.70 3.39
N LYS A 104 -15.78 -10.43 2.62
CA LYS A 104 -16.41 -11.42 1.74
C LYS A 104 -15.48 -11.82 0.59
N LEU A 105 -14.87 -10.84 -0.10
CA LEU A 105 -13.95 -11.12 -1.21
C LEU A 105 -12.72 -11.92 -0.75
N SER A 106 -12.17 -11.63 0.43
CA SER A 106 -11.03 -12.38 0.98
C SER A 106 -11.38 -13.84 1.30
N LYS A 107 -12.59 -14.10 1.84
CA LYS A 107 -13.08 -15.45 2.10
C LYS A 107 -13.34 -16.24 0.82
N LEU A 108 -13.92 -15.59 -0.19
CA LEU A 108 -14.21 -16.21 -1.49
C LEU A 108 -12.96 -16.44 -2.35
N ASN A 109 -11.86 -15.75 -2.04
CA ASN A 109 -10.62 -15.82 -2.80
C ASN A 109 -9.39 -15.99 -1.88
N PRO A 110 -9.28 -17.10 -1.12
CA PRO A 110 -8.25 -17.27 -0.10
C PRO A 110 -6.81 -17.25 -0.66
N ASN A 111 -6.65 -17.57 -1.94
CA ASN A 111 -5.36 -17.53 -2.63
C ASN A 111 -4.94 -16.11 -3.08
N MET A 112 -5.87 -15.15 -3.10
CA MET A 112 -5.63 -13.75 -3.44
C MET A 112 -5.49 -12.94 -2.15
N THR A 113 -4.26 -12.85 -1.63
CA THR A 113 -3.98 -12.16 -0.35
C THR A 113 -4.20 -10.65 -0.42
N GLU A 114 -4.30 -10.09 -1.63
CA GLU A 114 -4.53 -8.67 -1.87
C GLU A 114 -5.81 -8.15 -1.19
N TYR A 115 -6.91 -8.90 -1.23
CA TYR A 115 -8.14 -8.50 -0.54
C TYR A 115 -7.96 -8.46 0.98
N SER A 116 -7.25 -9.44 1.53
CA SER A 116 -6.94 -9.49 2.96
C SER A 116 -5.99 -8.36 3.36
N VAL A 117 -4.98 -8.05 2.55
CA VAL A 117 -4.09 -6.91 2.78
C VAL A 117 -4.86 -5.59 2.78
N LEU A 118 -5.74 -5.38 1.80
CA LEU A 118 -6.61 -4.19 1.73
C LEU A 118 -7.54 -4.11 2.95
N LEU A 119 -8.10 -5.24 3.41
CA LEU A 119 -8.90 -5.32 4.61
C LEU A 119 -8.12 -4.88 5.86
N ALA A 120 -6.90 -5.39 6.02
CA ALA A 120 -6.04 -5.00 7.14
C ALA A 120 -5.70 -3.50 7.09
N GLN A 121 -5.41 -2.94 5.92
CA GLN A 121 -5.18 -1.51 5.73
C GLN A 121 -6.42 -0.67 6.07
N ALA A 122 -7.62 -1.09 5.63
CA ALA A 122 -8.86 -0.42 5.98
C ALA A 122 -9.11 -0.45 7.50
N LYS A 123 -8.90 -1.60 8.16
CA LYS A 123 -8.98 -1.72 9.62
C LYS A 123 -7.98 -0.80 10.33
N GLN A 124 -6.74 -0.67 9.84
CA GLN A 124 -5.75 0.28 10.38
C GLN A 124 -6.24 1.73 10.28
N GLN A 125 -6.81 2.13 9.15
CA GLN A 125 -7.36 3.49 8.97
C GLN A 125 -8.54 3.78 9.91
N LEU A 126 -9.30 2.73 10.26
CA LEU A 126 -10.39 2.79 11.25
C LEU A 126 -9.90 2.67 12.70
N ASN A 127 -8.58 2.67 12.95
CA ASN A 127 -7.95 2.44 14.25
C ASN A 127 -8.22 1.04 14.86
N ASP A 128 -8.76 0.09 14.09
CA ASP A 128 -8.86 -1.32 14.48
C ASP A 128 -7.51 -2.02 14.27
N ARG A 129 -6.54 -1.67 15.13
CA ARG A 129 -5.17 -2.17 15.04
C ARG A 129 -5.07 -3.67 15.29
N GLU A 130 -5.87 -4.18 16.23
CA GLU A 130 -5.86 -5.61 16.54
C GLU A 130 -6.51 -6.42 15.43
N GLY A 131 -7.64 -5.99 14.89
CA GLY A 131 -8.26 -6.61 13.72
C GLY A 131 -7.33 -6.61 12.49
N ALA A 132 -6.60 -5.52 12.26
CA ALA A 132 -5.60 -5.46 11.20
C ALA A 132 -4.46 -6.48 11.42
N ALA A 133 -3.93 -6.54 12.66
CA ALA A 133 -2.88 -7.50 13.01
C ALA A 133 -3.33 -8.95 12.83
N GLN A 134 -4.58 -9.28 13.22
CA GLN A 134 -5.14 -10.62 13.03
C GLN A 134 -5.23 -10.99 11.55
N VAL A 135 -5.67 -10.07 10.69
CA VAL A 135 -5.74 -10.31 9.25
C VAL A 135 -4.34 -10.56 8.66
N TYR A 136 -3.34 -9.73 8.99
CA TYR A 136 -1.96 -9.95 8.52
C TYR A 136 -1.39 -11.29 9.02
N ARG A 137 -1.59 -11.65 10.29
CA ARG A 137 -1.16 -12.95 10.83
C ARG A 137 -1.83 -14.10 10.11
N GLY A 138 -3.13 -13.99 9.79
CA GLY A 138 -3.86 -14.99 9.01
C GLY A 138 -3.25 -15.22 7.62
N ILE A 139 -2.84 -14.15 6.93
CA ILE A 139 -2.11 -14.25 5.66
C ILE A 139 -0.79 -15.00 5.87
N LEU A 140 0.00 -14.62 6.88
CA LEU A 140 1.32 -15.18 7.13
C LEU A 140 1.28 -16.64 7.61
N GLN A 141 0.17 -17.10 8.18
CA GLN A 141 -0.02 -18.53 8.47
C GLN A 141 -0.10 -19.38 7.20
N SER A 142 -0.75 -18.87 6.15
CA SER A 142 -0.89 -19.58 4.87
C SER A 142 0.26 -19.30 3.88
N LYS A 143 0.81 -18.09 3.93
CA LYS A 143 1.89 -17.59 3.06
C LYS A 143 2.93 -16.85 3.90
N PRO A 144 3.86 -17.54 4.55
CA PRO A 144 4.84 -16.94 5.47
C PRO A 144 5.74 -15.87 4.83
N GLY A 145 5.91 -15.93 3.50
CA GLY A 145 6.71 -14.97 2.72
C GLY A 145 5.91 -13.87 2.04
N ASP A 146 4.61 -13.69 2.35
CA ASP A 146 3.82 -12.60 1.76
C ASP A 146 4.37 -11.24 2.21
N LEU A 147 5.04 -10.54 1.29
CA LEU A 147 5.75 -9.30 1.58
C LEU A 147 4.82 -8.16 2.02
N ASN A 148 3.61 -8.11 1.48
CA ASN A 148 2.65 -7.08 1.85
C ASN A 148 2.15 -7.28 3.29
N ALA A 149 1.90 -8.53 3.67
CA ALA A 149 1.50 -8.86 5.03
C ALA A 149 2.65 -8.68 6.03
N LEU A 150 3.89 -9.06 5.66
CA LEU A 150 5.08 -8.81 6.49
C LEU A 150 5.31 -7.32 6.69
N ALA A 151 5.29 -6.53 5.62
CA ALA A 151 5.47 -5.08 5.68
C ALA A 151 4.36 -4.42 6.51
N GLY A 152 3.10 -4.80 6.27
CA GLY A 152 1.95 -4.23 6.98
C GLY A 152 1.96 -4.56 8.47
N LEU A 153 2.29 -5.81 8.85
CA LEU A 153 2.38 -6.20 10.26
C LEU A 153 3.59 -5.56 10.95
N ALA A 154 4.75 -5.50 10.27
CA ALA A 154 5.94 -4.86 10.82
C ALA A 154 5.71 -3.35 11.06
N ASP A 155 5.12 -2.64 10.09
CA ASP A 155 4.75 -1.23 10.23
C ASP A 155 3.76 -1.01 11.39
N LEU A 156 2.74 -1.86 11.50
CA LEU A 156 1.77 -1.81 12.59
C LEU A 156 2.44 -2.00 13.96
N LEU A 157 3.36 -2.97 14.07
CA LEU A 157 4.11 -3.22 15.31
C LEU A 157 5.01 -2.05 15.67
N VAL A 158 5.71 -1.46 14.70
CA VAL A 158 6.54 -0.25 14.93
C VAL A 158 5.69 0.91 15.41
N LYS A 159 4.53 1.16 14.80
CA LYS A 159 3.58 2.22 15.22
C LYS A 159 2.95 1.98 16.60
N GLN A 160 3.06 0.77 17.13
CA GLN A 160 2.64 0.41 18.49
C GLN A 160 3.81 0.39 19.48
N ASP A 161 4.97 0.96 19.13
CA ASP A 161 6.20 0.93 19.93
C ASP A 161 6.71 -0.50 20.23
N ARG A 162 6.32 -1.47 19.40
CA ARG A 162 6.70 -2.88 19.49
C ARG A 162 7.76 -3.27 18.45
N THR A 163 8.77 -2.41 18.31
CA THR A 163 9.79 -2.55 17.27
C THR A 163 10.53 -3.90 17.33
N GLU A 164 10.87 -4.38 18.53
CA GLU A 164 11.55 -5.68 18.65
C GLU A 164 10.67 -6.86 18.18
N ALA A 165 9.36 -6.74 18.32
CA ALA A 165 8.44 -7.74 17.75
C ALA A 165 8.43 -7.71 16.22
N ALA A 166 8.54 -6.51 15.60
CA ALA A 166 8.68 -6.39 14.15
C ALA A 166 10.00 -6.98 13.64
N ILE A 167 11.10 -6.71 14.34
CA ILE A 167 12.42 -7.29 14.05
C ILE A 167 12.38 -8.82 14.19
N GLY A 168 11.77 -9.34 15.27
CA GLY A 168 11.59 -10.76 15.49
C GLY A 168 10.82 -11.44 14.37
N LEU A 169 9.68 -10.87 13.97
CA LEU A 169 8.88 -11.36 12.85
C LEU A 169 9.72 -11.54 11.57
N LEU A 170 10.47 -10.51 11.18
CA LEU A 170 11.26 -10.53 9.95
C LEU A 170 12.46 -11.50 10.05
N ARG A 171 13.14 -11.55 11.20
CA ARG A 171 14.23 -12.50 11.44
C ARG A 171 13.73 -13.95 11.44
N ASP A 172 12.57 -14.23 12.04
CA ASP A 172 11.99 -15.57 12.05
C ASP A 172 11.58 -15.99 10.64
N THR A 173 11.05 -15.07 9.82
CA THR A 173 10.78 -15.32 8.40
C THR A 173 12.06 -15.66 7.65
N LEU A 174 13.15 -14.91 7.84
CA LEU A 174 14.45 -15.17 7.21
C LEU A 174 15.03 -16.53 7.66
N LYS A 175 14.92 -16.87 8.94
CA LYS A 175 15.36 -18.16 9.48
C LYS A 175 14.62 -19.35 8.88
N GLN A 176 13.34 -19.19 8.59
CA GLN A 176 12.49 -20.23 7.99
C GLN A 176 12.62 -20.29 6.46
N ALA A 177 13.10 -19.23 5.80
CA ALA A 177 13.18 -19.12 4.35
C ALA A 177 13.87 -20.28 3.64
N PRO A 178 15.02 -20.84 4.13
CA PRO A 178 15.65 -21.98 3.46
C PRO A 178 14.74 -23.20 3.39
N THR A 179 14.02 -23.51 4.48
CA THR A 179 13.07 -24.64 4.53
C THR A 179 11.84 -24.36 3.67
N ALA A 180 11.28 -23.15 3.75
CA ALA A 180 10.12 -22.75 2.97
C ALA A 180 10.43 -22.80 1.47
N ASN A 181 11.56 -22.25 1.02
CA ASN A 181 11.98 -22.24 -0.37
C ASN A 181 12.40 -23.63 -0.90
N LYS A 182 12.83 -24.54 -0.02
CA LYS A 182 13.05 -25.94 -0.39
C LYS A 182 11.75 -26.65 -0.71
N ASN A 183 10.70 -26.36 0.07
CA ASN A 183 9.38 -26.96 -0.13
C ASN A 183 8.62 -26.36 -1.32
N GLN A 184 8.72 -25.04 -1.47
CA GLN A 184 8.13 -24.28 -2.57
C GLN A 184 9.09 -23.17 -2.97
N ALA A 185 9.73 -23.33 -4.13
CA ALA A 185 10.71 -22.35 -4.63
C ALA A 185 10.09 -20.94 -4.72
N GLY A 186 10.82 -19.95 -4.18
CA GLY A 186 10.39 -18.56 -4.20
C GLY A 186 9.25 -18.21 -3.25
N SER A 187 8.88 -19.10 -2.31
CA SER A 187 7.83 -18.81 -1.32
C SER A 187 8.22 -17.68 -0.36
N VAL A 188 9.51 -17.46 -0.14
CA VAL A 188 10.06 -16.31 0.62
C VAL A 188 11.13 -15.63 -0.21
N ASP A 189 10.92 -14.38 -0.56
CA ASP A 189 11.94 -13.52 -1.13
C ASP A 189 12.86 -13.00 -0.02
N VAL A 190 14.02 -13.66 0.12
CA VAL A 190 15.00 -13.37 1.19
C VAL A 190 15.50 -11.92 1.09
N THR A 191 15.80 -11.44 -0.12
CA THR A 191 16.31 -10.08 -0.34
C THR A 191 15.28 -9.04 0.07
N ALA A 192 14.03 -9.20 -0.35
CA ALA A 192 12.96 -8.27 0.00
C ALA A 192 12.67 -8.27 1.53
N VAL A 193 12.71 -9.44 2.19
CA VAL A 193 12.55 -9.49 3.66
C VAL A 193 13.73 -8.84 4.39
N GLN A 194 14.97 -9.01 3.89
CA GLN A 194 16.14 -8.29 4.42
C GLN A 194 15.97 -6.78 4.24
N VAL A 195 15.50 -6.32 3.09
CA VAL A 195 15.20 -4.90 2.86
C VAL A 195 14.16 -4.38 3.86
N LEU A 196 13.09 -5.12 4.12
CA LEU A 196 12.11 -4.75 5.15
C LEU A 196 12.75 -4.65 6.55
N LEU A 197 13.61 -5.59 6.92
CA LEU A 197 14.32 -5.59 8.20
C LEU A 197 15.24 -4.37 8.32
N GLY A 198 16.03 -4.07 7.28
CA GLY A 198 16.89 -2.88 7.24
C GLY A 198 16.09 -1.58 7.36
N LYS A 199 14.91 -1.50 6.73
CA LYS A 199 14.00 -0.35 6.86
C LYS A 199 13.46 -0.19 8.29
N VAL A 200 13.14 -1.28 8.98
CA VAL A 200 12.74 -1.22 10.39
C VAL A 200 13.87 -0.69 11.24
N PHE A 201 15.12 -1.15 11.07
CA PHE A 201 16.27 -0.61 11.78
C PHE A 201 16.48 0.87 11.48
N ALA A 202 16.43 1.27 10.22
CA ALA A 202 16.61 2.66 9.80
C ALA A 202 15.55 3.58 10.42
N SER A 203 14.28 3.17 10.47
CA SER A 203 13.20 3.94 11.09
C SER A 203 13.42 4.20 12.58
N GLN A 204 14.21 3.35 13.25
CA GLN A 204 14.60 3.48 14.65
C GLN A 204 15.97 4.14 14.83
N LYS A 205 16.54 4.69 13.75
CA LYS A 205 17.89 5.28 13.74
C LYS A 205 19.02 4.30 14.14
N ARG A 206 18.74 3.00 14.07
CA ARG A 206 19.72 1.92 14.26
C ARG A 206 20.50 1.72 12.96
N PHE A 207 21.23 2.76 12.58
CA PHE A 207 21.81 2.87 11.23
C PHE A 207 22.87 1.80 10.92
N ASP A 208 23.70 1.43 11.89
CA ASP A 208 24.74 0.42 11.66
C ASP A 208 24.13 -0.95 11.36
N GLU A 209 23.04 -1.30 12.07
CA GLU A 209 22.31 -2.54 11.82
C GLU A 209 21.59 -2.49 10.47
N ALA A 210 21.00 -1.36 10.12
CA ALA A 210 20.36 -1.16 8.83
C ALA A 210 21.37 -1.33 7.68
N LEU A 211 22.54 -0.67 7.76
CA LEU A 211 23.60 -0.77 6.76
C LEU A 211 24.11 -2.21 6.61
N THR A 212 24.29 -2.93 7.73
CA THR A 212 24.70 -4.34 7.73
C THR A 212 23.71 -5.20 6.97
N VAL A 213 22.41 -5.05 7.26
CA VAL A 213 21.35 -5.85 6.62
C VAL A 213 21.21 -5.50 5.14
N PHE A 214 21.35 -4.23 4.75
CA PHE A 214 21.33 -3.85 3.34
C PHE A 214 22.55 -4.41 2.58
N ASP A 215 23.74 -4.49 3.21
CA ASP A 215 24.90 -5.13 2.61
C ASP A 215 24.71 -6.64 2.42
N GLU A 216 24.06 -7.32 3.37
CA GLU A 216 23.68 -8.73 3.24
C GLU A 216 22.66 -8.91 2.09
N ALA A 217 21.64 -8.07 2.01
CA ALA A 217 20.65 -8.11 0.94
C ALA A 217 21.28 -7.90 -0.46
N ALA A 218 22.20 -6.96 -0.58
CA ALA A 218 22.93 -6.70 -1.82
C ALA A 218 23.86 -7.88 -2.22
N LYS A 219 24.36 -8.67 -1.27
CA LYS A 219 25.09 -9.92 -1.54
C LYS A 219 24.15 -11.06 -1.94
N THR A 220 22.96 -11.12 -1.35
CA THR A 220 21.94 -12.14 -1.68
C THR A 220 21.45 -12.00 -3.10
N ASN A 221 21.20 -10.77 -3.56
CA ASN A 221 20.82 -10.45 -4.94
C ASN A 221 21.54 -9.18 -5.41
N ALA A 222 22.65 -9.35 -6.14
CA ALA A 222 23.48 -8.25 -6.61
C ALA A 222 22.82 -7.39 -7.71
N ASN A 223 21.75 -7.90 -8.34
CA ASN A 223 21.00 -7.22 -9.39
C ASN A 223 19.81 -6.42 -8.85
N ASP A 224 19.50 -6.55 -7.58
CA ASP A 224 18.42 -5.78 -6.95
C ASP A 224 18.96 -4.40 -6.53
N PHE A 225 18.35 -3.35 -7.10
CA PHE A 225 18.72 -1.97 -6.77
C PHE A 225 18.30 -1.54 -5.36
N GLN A 226 17.26 -2.16 -4.78
CA GLN A 226 16.64 -1.70 -3.54
C GLN A 226 17.61 -1.70 -2.34
N PRO A 227 18.41 -2.75 -2.06
CA PRO A 227 19.35 -2.72 -0.96
C PRO A 227 20.37 -1.57 -1.08
N VAL A 228 20.86 -1.34 -2.29
CA VAL A 228 21.85 -0.28 -2.57
C VAL A 228 21.20 1.10 -2.39
N LEU A 229 19.97 1.28 -2.87
CA LEU A 229 19.21 2.51 -2.72
C LEU A 229 18.96 2.85 -1.24
N TYR A 230 18.46 1.88 -0.45
CA TYR A 230 18.17 2.12 0.96
C TYR A 230 19.44 2.34 1.79
N LYS A 231 20.55 1.67 1.44
CA LYS A 231 21.87 1.97 2.04
C LYS A 231 22.28 3.42 1.78
N ALA A 232 22.15 3.89 0.54
CA ALA A 232 22.45 5.28 0.19
C ALA A 232 21.57 6.28 0.96
N MET A 233 20.27 5.96 1.12
CA MET A 233 19.35 6.79 1.90
C MET A 233 19.75 6.90 3.38
N VAL A 234 20.16 5.80 4.00
CA VAL A 234 20.66 5.81 5.39
C VAL A 234 21.93 6.63 5.53
N LEU A 235 22.90 6.46 4.64
CA LEU A 235 24.14 7.25 4.66
C LEU A 235 23.85 8.75 4.47
N LYS A 236 22.93 9.10 3.58
CA LYS A 236 22.47 10.48 3.41
C LYS A 236 21.84 11.03 4.71
N GLU A 237 21.01 10.24 5.40
CA GLU A 237 20.40 10.64 6.69
C GLU A 237 21.47 10.84 7.78
N GLN A 238 22.56 10.07 7.76
CA GLN A 238 23.73 10.27 8.63
C GLN A 238 24.60 11.49 8.23
N GLY A 239 24.27 12.21 7.15
CA GLY A 239 25.07 13.31 6.63
C GLY A 239 26.29 12.89 5.80
N LYS A 240 26.47 11.59 5.54
CA LYS A 240 27.60 11.00 4.78
C LYS A 240 27.32 11.03 3.27
N MET A 241 27.16 12.26 2.73
CA MET A 241 26.74 12.44 1.33
C MET A 241 27.78 11.92 0.33
N ASP A 242 29.08 12.03 0.64
CA ASP A 242 30.16 11.55 -0.24
C ASP A 242 30.12 10.02 -0.41
N GLU A 243 29.73 9.29 0.64
CA GLU A 243 29.53 7.85 0.58
C GLU A 243 28.18 7.46 -0.08
N ALA A 244 27.14 8.28 0.10
CA ALA A 244 25.81 8.01 -0.43
C ALA A 244 25.72 8.20 -1.96
N LYS A 245 26.38 9.23 -2.51
CA LYS A 245 26.30 9.60 -3.92
C LYS A 245 26.65 8.45 -4.89
N PRO A 246 27.78 7.75 -4.78
CA PRO A 246 28.11 6.64 -5.67
C PRO A 246 27.12 5.47 -5.56
N LEU A 247 26.47 5.29 -4.40
CA LEU A 247 25.46 4.26 -4.22
C LEU A 247 24.14 4.63 -4.89
N PHE A 248 23.73 5.90 -4.89
CA PHE A 248 22.58 6.35 -5.68
C PHE A 248 22.82 6.13 -7.19
N GLU A 249 24.01 6.45 -7.69
CA GLU A 249 24.40 6.22 -9.09
C GLU A 249 24.33 4.72 -9.42
N LYS A 250 24.90 3.87 -8.55
CA LYS A 250 24.83 2.41 -8.70
C LYS A 250 23.38 1.90 -8.68
N ALA A 251 22.55 2.34 -7.73
CA ALA A 251 21.15 1.93 -7.66
C ALA A 251 20.39 2.34 -8.94
N SER A 252 20.64 3.54 -9.46
CA SER A 252 20.05 4.00 -10.73
C SER A 252 20.48 3.17 -11.93
N SER A 253 21.70 2.61 -11.93
CA SER A 253 22.19 1.74 -13.02
C SER A 253 21.61 0.32 -12.97
N LEU A 254 21.07 -0.11 -11.83
CA LEU A 254 20.46 -1.42 -11.63
C LEU A 254 18.93 -1.40 -11.82
N ALA A 255 18.29 -0.21 -11.81
CA ALA A 255 16.84 -0.03 -11.90
C ALA A 255 16.34 -0.05 -13.36
#